data_73f666e1b0488e92fb638ba031a39333
#
_entry.id   73f666e1b0488e92fb638ba031a39333
#
_cell.length_a   1.000
_cell.length_b   1.000
_cell.length_c   1.000
_cell.angle_alpha   90.00
_cell.angle_beta   90.00
_cell.angle_gamma   90.00
#
_symmetry.space_group_name_H-M   'P 1'
#
loop_
_entity.id
_entity.type
_entity.pdbx_description
1 polymer ?
#
loop_
_entity_poly.entity_id
_entity_poly.type
_entity_poly.pdbx_seq_one_letter_code
_entity_poly.pdbx_strand_id
1 'polypeptide(L)'
;NSSAASDVYKRQVKFHQYSPVRAVPFCQHYGVCGGCKWQVLPYSEQIRYKQKQVTDNLTRIGKVELPEISPILGSAKTEFYRNKLEFTFSNKRWLTAEEVRQNVVYEQMNAVGFHIPNAFDKVLAIEKCWLQDDISNRIRNAVRDYAYEHNYPFINLRTHEGMLRNMIVRTSTTGELMVILICKIEKDEEMALFKQLLQYVADTFPEITSLLYIINNKCNDTITDLDVHTFKGKDHIFEEMEGLRFKVGPKSFYQTNSEQAYTLYKVCLLYTSP
;
A
#
# COMPACT_ATOMS: atom_id res chain seq x y z
N ASN A 1 -2.65 26.11 -34.16
CA ASN A 1 -1.80 24.96 -34.51
C ASN A 1 -0.68 24.79 -33.48
N SER A 2 -1.03 24.40 -32.28
CA SER A 2 -0.02 23.85 -31.36
C SER A 2 0.19 22.39 -31.73
N SER A 3 1.33 22.08 -32.32
CA SER A 3 1.68 20.69 -32.55
C SER A 3 1.80 20.00 -31.20
N ALA A 4 1.14 18.86 -31.03
CA ALA A 4 1.20 18.05 -29.82
C ALA A 4 2.65 17.72 -29.36
N ALA A 5 3.61 17.80 -30.26
CA ALA A 5 5.03 17.60 -29.98
C ALA A 5 5.65 18.71 -29.09
N SER A 6 5.12 19.94 -29.07
CA SER A 6 5.68 21.00 -28.23
C SER A 6 5.25 20.90 -26.77
N ASP A 7 4.19 20.17 -26.48
CA ASP A 7 3.67 20.02 -25.10
C ASP A 7 4.33 18.90 -24.33
N VAL A 8 4.98 17.97 -25.01
CA VAL A 8 5.62 16.78 -24.40
C VAL A 8 6.84 17.15 -23.54
N TYR A 9 7.46 18.31 -23.79
CA TYR A 9 8.72 18.70 -23.14
C TYR A 9 8.59 19.85 -22.14
N LYS A 10 7.38 20.29 -21.79
CA LYS A 10 7.19 21.34 -20.79
C LYS A 10 7.49 20.78 -19.38
N ARG A 11 8.64 21.16 -18.84
CA ARG A 11 9.02 20.84 -17.46
C ARG A 11 8.69 22.05 -16.58
N GLN A 12 7.88 21.82 -15.53
CA GLN A 12 7.63 22.81 -14.50
C GLN A 12 8.95 23.14 -13.78
N VAL A 13 9.37 24.39 -13.83
CA VAL A 13 10.62 24.87 -13.19
C VAL A 13 10.33 25.57 -11.89
N LYS A 14 9.25 26.36 -11.81
CA LYS A 14 8.88 27.15 -10.63
C LYS A 14 7.37 27.40 -10.60
N PHE A 15 6.79 27.31 -9.40
CA PHE A 15 5.44 27.82 -9.14
C PHE A 15 5.55 29.26 -8.62
N HIS A 16 4.93 30.20 -9.32
CA HIS A 16 4.85 31.60 -8.87
C HIS A 16 3.71 31.81 -7.89
N GLN A 17 2.64 31.09 -8.08
CA GLN A 17 1.45 31.12 -7.22
C GLN A 17 0.82 29.74 -7.18
N TYR A 18 0.47 29.28 -6.00
CA TYR A 18 -0.33 28.07 -5.81
C TYR A 18 -1.82 28.37 -5.92
N SER A 19 -2.60 27.37 -6.32
CA SER A 19 -4.06 27.47 -6.30
C SER A 19 -4.56 27.76 -4.87
N PRO A 20 -5.57 28.65 -4.70
CA PRO A 20 -6.14 28.99 -3.40
C PRO A 20 -6.87 27.78 -2.75
N VAL A 21 -7.24 26.79 -3.54
CA VAL A 21 -7.87 25.56 -3.02
C VAL A 21 -6.87 24.50 -2.56
N ARG A 22 -5.57 24.82 -2.60
CA ARG A 22 -4.53 23.87 -2.17
C ARG A 22 -4.60 23.64 -0.67
N ALA A 23 -4.66 22.35 -0.27
CA ALA A 23 -4.58 21.92 1.12
C ALA A 23 -3.14 21.58 1.54
N VAL A 24 -2.89 21.62 2.83
CA VAL A 24 -1.66 21.08 3.42
C VAL A 24 -1.82 19.58 3.58
N PRO A 25 -0.90 18.77 3.01
CA PRO A 25 -0.92 17.32 3.21
C PRO A 25 -0.80 16.94 4.70
N PHE A 26 -1.61 16.03 5.16
CA PHE A 26 -1.55 15.54 6.55
C PHE A 26 -0.46 14.47 6.76
N CYS A 27 -0.03 13.80 5.70
CA CYS A 27 0.99 12.75 5.77
C CYS A 27 2.40 13.36 5.65
N GLN A 28 3.26 13.11 6.65
CA GLN A 28 4.65 13.56 6.65
C GLN A 28 5.50 12.99 5.48
N HIS A 29 5.09 11.85 4.91
CA HIS A 29 5.77 11.22 3.78
C HIS A 29 5.26 11.68 2.42
N TYR A 30 4.29 12.61 2.40
CA TYR A 30 3.72 13.10 1.14
C TYR A 30 4.78 13.82 0.29
N GLY A 31 4.75 13.57 -1.01
CA GLY A 31 5.72 14.15 -1.95
C GLY A 31 7.02 13.35 -2.12
N VAL A 32 7.31 12.44 -1.18
CA VAL A 32 8.44 11.50 -1.27
C VAL A 32 7.92 10.09 -1.51
N CYS A 33 6.98 9.63 -0.68
CA CYS A 33 6.29 8.36 -0.86
C CYS A 33 5.46 8.36 -2.15
N GLY A 34 5.57 7.31 -2.96
CA GLY A 34 4.84 7.17 -4.22
C GLY A 34 3.36 6.82 -4.09
N GLY A 35 2.86 6.54 -2.87
CA GLY A 35 1.53 6.01 -2.65
C GLY A 35 0.39 7.01 -2.85
N CYS A 36 0.51 8.22 -2.32
CA CYS A 36 -0.51 9.27 -2.37
C CYS A 36 -0.06 10.43 -3.24
N LYS A 37 -0.93 10.90 -4.15
CA LYS A 37 -0.59 11.99 -5.08
C LYS A 37 -1.45 13.23 -4.93
N TRP A 38 -2.60 13.16 -4.23
CA TRP A 38 -3.63 14.19 -4.24
C TRP A 38 -3.92 14.82 -2.88
N GLN A 39 -3.11 14.56 -1.85
CA GLN A 39 -3.33 15.15 -0.52
C GLN A 39 -3.23 16.69 -0.49
N VAL A 40 -2.68 17.29 -1.53
CA VAL A 40 -2.67 18.77 -1.71
C VAL A 40 -4.02 19.34 -2.15
N LEU A 41 -5.01 18.50 -2.41
CA LEU A 41 -6.37 18.92 -2.77
C LEU A 41 -7.35 18.43 -1.71
N PRO A 42 -8.28 19.29 -1.23
CA PRO A 42 -9.42 18.84 -0.44
C PRO A 42 -10.20 17.76 -1.18
N TYR A 43 -10.81 16.84 -0.45
CA TYR A 43 -11.51 15.70 -1.05
C TYR A 43 -12.64 16.13 -1.98
N SER A 44 -13.36 17.20 -1.64
CA SER A 44 -14.40 17.81 -2.51
C SER A 44 -13.85 18.20 -3.90
N GLU A 45 -12.64 18.76 -3.93
CA GLU A 45 -11.97 19.11 -5.18
C GLU A 45 -11.47 17.86 -5.94
N GLN A 46 -11.01 16.84 -5.20
CA GLN A 46 -10.61 15.56 -5.82
C GLN A 46 -11.79 14.92 -6.57
N ILE A 47 -12.96 14.85 -5.96
CA ILE A 47 -14.15 14.28 -6.60
C ILE A 47 -14.64 15.15 -7.76
N ARG A 48 -14.61 16.48 -7.60
CA ARG A 48 -14.96 17.41 -8.69
C ARG A 48 -14.07 17.22 -9.93
N TYR A 49 -12.76 17.10 -9.74
CA TYR A 49 -11.84 16.85 -10.86
C TYR A 49 -12.01 15.46 -11.47
N LYS A 50 -12.30 14.43 -10.67
CA LYS A 50 -12.61 13.09 -11.17
C LYS A 50 -13.87 13.09 -12.02
N GLN A 51 -14.94 13.73 -11.56
CA GLN A 51 -16.17 13.91 -12.33
C GLN A 51 -15.87 14.59 -13.67
N LYS A 52 -15.17 15.72 -13.62
CA LYS A 52 -14.78 16.48 -14.81
C LYS A 52 -13.96 15.63 -15.78
N GLN A 53 -13.00 14.85 -15.30
CA GLN A 53 -12.16 13.98 -16.14
C GLN A 53 -13.01 12.97 -16.91
N VAL A 54 -13.98 12.32 -16.26
CA VAL A 54 -14.88 11.37 -16.91
C VAL A 54 -15.70 12.07 -17.98
N THR A 55 -16.33 13.20 -17.65
CA THR A 55 -17.11 14.00 -18.59
C THR A 55 -16.26 14.43 -19.81
N ASP A 56 -15.08 15.01 -19.57
CA ASP A 56 -14.18 15.46 -20.65
C ASP A 56 -13.73 14.29 -21.53
N ASN A 57 -13.40 13.14 -20.96
CA ASN A 57 -12.97 11.96 -21.72
C ASN A 57 -14.10 11.45 -22.64
N LEU A 58 -15.32 11.37 -22.14
CA LEU A 58 -16.46 10.89 -22.91
C LEU A 58 -16.87 11.90 -24.01
N THR A 59 -16.97 13.19 -23.67
CA THR A 59 -17.45 14.21 -24.61
C THR A 59 -16.38 14.64 -25.63
N ARG A 60 -15.13 14.86 -25.18
CA ARG A 60 -14.06 15.45 -26.04
C ARG A 60 -13.24 14.39 -26.75
N ILE A 61 -12.92 13.28 -26.08
CA ILE A 61 -12.13 12.18 -26.66
C ILE A 61 -13.04 11.18 -27.32
N GLY A 62 -14.02 10.66 -26.56
CA GLY A 62 -14.99 9.68 -27.03
C GLY A 62 -16.03 10.25 -28.01
N LYS A 63 -16.24 11.57 -28.00
CA LYS A 63 -17.23 12.28 -28.81
C LYS A 63 -18.64 11.67 -28.70
N VAL A 64 -18.97 11.23 -27.49
CA VAL A 64 -20.26 10.63 -27.17
C VAL A 64 -21.24 11.71 -26.75
N GLU A 65 -22.42 11.72 -27.31
CA GLU A 65 -23.55 12.49 -26.77
C GLU A 65 -24.00 11.84 -25.45
N LEU A 66 -23.97 12.60 -24.37
CA LEU A 66 -24.27 12.09 -23.05
C LEU A 66 -25.58 12.64 -22.54
N PRO A 67 -26.42 11.83 -21.88
CA PRO A 67 -27.48 12.33 -21.01
C PRO A 67 -26.86 13.08 -19.83
N GLU A 68 -27.68 13.62 -18.96
CA GLU A 68 -27.22 14.21 -17.70
C GLU A 68 -26.45 13.16 -16.89
N ILE A 69 -25.19 13.49 -16.56
CA ILE A 69 -24.33 12.60 -15.77
C ILE A 69 -24.64 12.84 -14.28
N SER A 70 -25.03 11.79 -13.59
CA SER A 70 -25.25 11.83 -12.15
C SER A 70 -23.97 12.27 -11.40
N PRO A 71 -24.11 12.99 -10.26
CA PRO A 71 -22.96 13.37 -9.45
C PRO A 71 -22.14 12.16 -9.00
N ILE A 72 -20.82 12.31 -8.97
CA ILE A 72 -19.92 11.27 -8.50
C ILE A 72 -20.22 10.90 -7.04
N LEU A 73 -20.25 9.62 -6.75
CA LEU A 73 -20.39 9.11 -5.39
C LEU A 73 -19.03 9.11 -4.70
N GLY A 74 -18.86 9.98 -3.71
CA GLY A 74 -17.66 10.07 -2.90
C GLY A 74 -17.56 8.92 -1.89
N SER A 75 -16.33 8.65 -1.43
CA SER A 75 -16.09 7.74 -0.30
C SER A 75 -16.39 8.46 1.01
N ALA A 76 -17.04 7.77 1.95
CA ALA A 76 -17.30 8.29 3.29
C ALA A 76 -16.00 8.49 4.09
N LYS A 77 -15.02 7.59 3.89
CA LYS A 77 -13.69 7.68 4.52
C LYS A 77 -12.65 8.06 3.48
N THR A 78 -11.81 9.04 3.83
CA THR A 78 -10.66 9.49 3.02
C THR A 78 -9.33 9.05 3.60
N GLU A 79 -9.32 8.58 4.85
CA GLU A 79 -8.21 8.02 5.59
C GLU A 79 -8.62 6.67 6.17
N PHE A 80 -7.66 5.79 6.45
CA PHE A 80 -7.88 4.46 7.06
C PHE A 80 -8.94 3.59 6.36
N TYR A 81 -9.09 3.77 5.05
CA TYR A 81 -10.11 3.06 4.25
C TYR A 81 -9.61 1.77 3.59
N ARG A 82 -8.29 1.58 3.52
CA ARG A 82 -7.72 0.39 2.86
C ARG A 82 -7.73 -0.80 3.81
N ASN A 83 -8.14 -1.92 3.27
CA ASN A 83 -8.10 -3.20 3.95
C ASN A 83 -6.84 -4.03 3.63
N LYS A 84 -5.95 -3.55 2.75
CA LYS A 84 -4.68 -4.22 2.41
C LYS A 84 -3.59 -3.20 2.15
N LEU A 85 -2.43 -3.40 2.77
CA LEU A 85 -1.15 -2.79 2.42
C LEU A 85 -0.07 -3.85 2.33
N GLU A 86 0.89 -3.59 1.44
CA GLU A 86 2.09 -4.39 1.28
C GLU A 86 3.30 -3.47 1.47
N PHE A 87 4.20 -3.86 2.35
CA PHE A 87 5.41 -3.14 2.69
C PHE A 87 6.62 -3.94 2.23
N THR A 88 7.62 -3.25 1.71
CA THR A 88 8.87 -3.86 1.25
C THR A 88 9.97 -3.63 2.29
N PHE A 89 10.75 -4.65 2.55
CA PHE A 89 12.03 -4.56 3.24
C PHE A 89 13.13 -4.29 2.22
N SER A 90 14.10 -3.46 2.56
CA SER A 90 15.27 -3.24 1.72
C SER A 90 16.46 -2.83 2.58
N ASN A 91 17.65 -3.30 2.21
CA ASN A 91 18.90 -2.83 2.80
C ASN A 91 19.39 -1.51 2.17
N LYS A 92 18.55 -0.86 1.35
CA LYS A 92 18.80 0.43 0.71
C LYS A 92 17.71 1.43 1.04
N ARG A 93 17.86 2.06 2.21
CA ARG A 93 17.01 3.16 2.64
C ARG A 93 17.11 4.35 1.68
N TRP A 94 15.96 4.93 1.33
CA TRP A 94 15.90 6.22 0.69
C TRP A 94 16.15 7.32 1.73
N LEU A 95 17.14 8.17 1.49
CA LEU A 95 17.34 9.39 2.27
C LEU A 95 16.53 10.52 1.65
N THR A 96 15.76 11.20 2.46
CA THR A 96 15.02 12.40 2.05
C THR A 96 15.99 13.55 1.79
N ALA A 97 15.54 14.56 1.03
CA ALA A 97 16.36 15.75 0.79
C ALA A 97 16.72 16.49 2.09
N GLU A 98 15.89 16.37 3.13
CA GLU A 98 16.14 16.93 4.46
C GLU A 98 17.25 16.17 5.17
N GLU A 99 17.16 14.83 5.25
CA GLU A 99 18.20 13.98 5.84
C GLU A 99 19.57 14.19 5.16
N VAL A 100 19.56 14.33 3.82
CA VAL A 100 20.80 14.63 3.07
C VAL A 100 21.38 16.00 3.43
N ARG A 101 20.53 17.03 3.54
CA ARG A 101 20.98 18.39 3.93
C ARG A 101 21.54 18.44 5.35
N GLN A 102 20.95 17.67 6.25
CA GLN A 102 21.36 17.57 7.65
C GLN A 102 22.55 16.61 7.85
N ASN A 103 23.05 15.97 6.77
CA ASN A 103 24.09 14.94 6.84
C ASN A 103 23.77 13.82 7.85
N VAL A 104 22.50 13.38 7.89
CA VAL A 104 22.09 12.29 8.77
C VAL A 104 22.82 11.02 8.37
N VAL A 105 23.47 10.41 9.34
CA VAL A 105 24.17 9.12 9.17
C VAL A 105 23.38 8.05 9.90
N TYR A 106 23.06 6.96 9.21
CA TYR A 106 22.42 5.78 9.78
C TYR A 106 23.47 4.68 9.98
N GLU A 107 23.47 4.00 11.10
CA GLU A 107 24.33 2.84 11.37
C GLU A 107 24.04 1.71 10.36
N GLN A 108 22.78 1.57 9.95
CA GLN A 108 22.37 0.63 8.92
C GLN A 108 21.36 1.26 7.97
N MET A 109 21.47 0.92 6.70
CA MET A 109 20.59 1.44 5.64
C MET A 109 19.36 0.56 5.39
N ASN A 110 18.95 -0.22 6.39
CA ASN A 110 17.74 -1.01 6.33
C ASN A 110 16.49 -0.12 6.41
N ALA A 111 15.46 -0.47 5.65
CA ALA A 111 14.19 0.26 5.65
C ALA A 111 13.01 -0.69 5.41
N VAL A 112 11.88 -0.38 6.05
CA VAL A 112 10.58 -1.02 5.79
C VAL A 112 9.59 0.06 5.40
N GLY A 113 8.94 -0.12 4.24
CA GLY A 113 7.96 0.85 3.77
C GLY A 113 7.63 0.69 2.30
N PHE A 114 7.68 1.79 1.54
CA PHE A 114 7.29 1.80 0.14
C PHE A 114 8.43 2.22 -0.78
N HIS A 115 8.41 1.68 -1.99
CA HIS A 115 9.34 2.10 -3.04
C HIS A 115 9.16 3.57 -3.40
N ILE A 116 10.28 4.20 -3.73
CA ILE A 116 10.28 5.54 -4.30
C ILE A 116 9.98 5.46 -5.80
N PRO A 117 9.16 6.35 -6.36
CA PRO A 117 8.95 6.42 -7.80
C PRO A 117 10.27 6.49 -8.56
N ASN A 118 10.42 5.67 -9.58
CA ASN A 118 11.63 5.53 -10.42
C ASN A 118 12.89 5.00 -9.70
N ALA A 119 12.78 4.48 -8.48
CA ALA A 119 13.90 3.86 -7.75
C ALA A 119 13.43 2.54 -7.13
N PHE A 120 13.39 1.50 -7.95
CA PHE A 120 12.84 0.19 -7.57
C PHE A 120 13.61 -0.50 -6.43
N ASP A 121 14.89 -0.19 -6.28
CA ASP A 121 15.78 -0.80 -5.29
C ASP A 121 15.85 -0.03 -3.96
N LYS A 122 15.19 1.13 -3.87
CA LYS A 122 15.20 1.96 -2.67
C LYS A 122 13.83 2.04 -2.02
N VAL A 123 13.81 1.96 -0.70
CA VAL A 123 12.61 1.98 0.12
C VAL A 123 12.66 3.18 1.06
N LEU A 124 11.59 3.97 1.06
CA LEU A 124 11.35 4.97 2.08
C LEU A 124 10.88 4.30 3.36
N ALA A 125 11.58 4.51 4.45
CA ALA A 125 11.12 4.07 5.76
C ALA A 125 9.87 4.85 6.16
N ILE A 126 8.79 4.12 6.46
CA ILE A 126 7.50 4.72 6.81
C ILE A 126 7.25 4.57 8.30
N GLU A 127 6.97 5.69 9.00
CA GLU A 127 6.57 5.67 10.41
C GLU A 127 5.06 5.55 10.57
N LYS A 128 4.29 6.30 9.77
CA LYS A 128 2.84 6.24 9.78
C LYS A 128 2.28 6.33 8.36
N CYS A 129 1.45 5.35 8.00
CA CYS A 129 0.62 5.38 6.81
C CYS A 129 -0.84 5.61 7.22
N TRP A 130 -1.50 6.56 6.55
CA TRP A 130 -2.88 6.95 6.83
C TRP A 130 -3.91 6.21 5.97
N LEU A 131 -3.46 5.25 5.17
CA LEU A 131 -4.36 4.54 4.25
C LEU A 131 -5.06 3.34 4.90
N GLN A 132 -4.41 2.66 5.84
CA GLN A 132 -4.94 1.49 6.54
C GLN A 132 -4.98 1.77 8.04
N ASP A 133 -5.83 1.05 8.76
CA ASP A 133 -5.96 1.12 10.22
C ASP A 133 -4.60 1.12 10.91
N ASP A 134 -4.51 1.80 12.05
CA ASP A 134 -3.25 2.02 12.76
C ASP A 134 -2.56 0.74 13.23
N ILE A 135 -3.30 -0.36 13.36
CA ILE A 135 -2.73 -1.67 13.66
C ILE A 135 -1.65 -2.06 12.64
N SER A 136 -1.80 -1.69 11.35
CA SER A 136 -0.80 -1.97 10.33
C SER A 136 0.51 -1.21 10.57
N ASN A 137 0.43 0.03 11.09
CA ASN A 137 1.60 0.81 11.48
C ASN A 137 2.31 0.18 12.67
N ARG A 138 1.54 -0.22 13.70
CA ARG A 138 2.07 -0.87 14.90
C ARG A 138 2.80 -2.16 14.55
N ILE A 139 2.19 -3.03 13.76
CA ILE A 139 2.82 -4.30 13.34
C ILE A 139 4.08 -4.02 12.51
N ARG A 140 3.99 -3.16 11.49
CA ARG A 140 5.16 -2.83 10.66
C ARG A 140 6.33 -2.29 11.48
N ASN A 141 6.07 -1.36 12.38
CA ASN A 141 7.11 -0.75 13.18
C ASN A 141 7.70 -1.77 14.16
N ALA A 142 6.89 -2.59 14.83
CA ALA A 142 7.37 -3.63 15.73
C ALA A 142 8.22 -4.68 15.01
N VAL A 143 7.79 -5.14 13.82
CA VAL A 143 8.58 -6.07 12.99
C VAL A 143 9.91 -5.44 12.58
N ARG A 144 9.90 -4.16 12.16
CA ARG A 144 11.12 -3.41 11.82
C ARG A 144 12.08 -3.34 13.00
N ASP A 145 11.58 -2.90 14.15
CA ASP A 145 12.39 -2.63 15.33
C ASP A 145 13.01 -3.93 15.88
N TYR A 146 12.21 -5.00 15.94
CA TYR A 146 12.72 -6.33 16.29
C TYR A 146 13.79 -6.83 15.30
N ALA A 147 13.55 -6.64 14.00
CA ALA A 147 14.51 -7.05 12.98
C ALA A 147 15.82 -6.23 13.05
N TYR A 148 15.76 -4.95 13.45
CA TYR A 148 16.95 -4.13 13.68
C TYR A 148 17.72 -4.60 14.90
N GLU A 149 17.05 -4.81 16.02
CA GLU A 149 17.65 -5.25 17.28
C GLU A 149 18.38 -6.59 17.14
N HIS A 150 17.79 -7.50 16.35
CA HIS A 150 18.33 -8.84 16.16
C HIS A 150 19.12 -9.02 14.86
N ASN A 151 19.45 -7.92 14.16
CA ASN A 151 20.27 -7.90 12.96
C ASN A 151 19.79 -8.81 11.83
N TYR A 152 18.46 -8.88 11.59
CA TYR A 152 17.92 -9.63 10.46
C TYR A 152 18.40 -9.03 9.13
N PRO A 153 18.86 -9.86 8.19
CA PRO A 153 19.28 -9.36 6.88
C PRO A 153 18.07 -8.99 6.03
N PHE A 154 17.96 -7.71 5.62
CA PHE A 154 16.95 -7.24 4.69
C PHE A 154 17.41 -7.50 3.26
N ILE A 155 16.45 -7.76 2.37
CA ILE A 155 16.75 -8.06 0.97
C ILE A 155 17.49 -6.90 0.28
N ASN A 156 18.51 -7.23 -0.49
CA ASN A 156 19.03 -6.35 -1.51
C ASN A 156 18.33 -6.64 -2.82
N LEU A 157 17.51 -5.69 -3.28
CA LEU A 157 16.67 -5.88 -4.46
C LEU A 157 17.45 -5.96 -5.80
N ARG A 158 18.77 -5.71 -5.78
CA ARG A 158 19.65 -5.86 -6.96
C ARG A 158 20.40 -7.18 -6.97
N THR A 159 20.94 -7.59 -5.82
CA THR A 159 21.72 -8.84 -5.70
C THR A 159 20.86 -10.01 -5.29
N HIS A 160 19.62 -9.75 -4.81
CA HIS A 160 18.69 -10.75 -4.25
C HIS A 160 19.25 -11.49 -3.04
N GLU A 161 20.17 -10.87 -2.30
CA GLU A 161 20.71 -11.35 -1.05
C GLU A 161 19.95 -10.75 0.14
N GLY A 162 19.83 -11.50 1.23
CA GLY A 162 19.10 -11.13 2.43
C GLY A 162 17.82 -11.96 2.60
N MET A 163 17.21 -11.86 3.78
CA MET A 163 16.12 -12.73 4.21
C MET A 163 14.74 -12.05 4.10
N LEU A 164 14.55 -10.91 4.74
CA LEU A 164 13.22 -10.25 4.81
C LEU A 164 12.94 -9.50 3.51
N ARG A 165 11.79 -9.83 2.88
CA ARG A 165 11.39 -9.28 1.58
C ARG A 165 10.19 -8.35 1.67
N ASN A 166 9.02 -8.89 1.98
CA ASN A 166 7.78 -8.13 2.01
C ASN A 166 6.95 -8.52 3.24
N MET A 167 6.08 -7.61 3.64
CA MET A 167 5.04 -7.85 4.63
C MET A 167 3.70 -7.36 4.10
N ILE A 168 2.70 -8.21 4.13
CA ILE A 168 1.33 -7.84 3.77
C ILE A 168 0.49 -7.84 5.04
N VAL A 169 -0.25 -6.77 5.25
CA VAL A 169 -1.26 -6.67 6.31
C VAL A 169 -2.63 -6.53 5.68
N ARG A 170 -3.56 -7.38 6.08
CA ARG A 170 -4.97 -7.33 5.67
C ARG A 170 -5.86 -7.24 6.89
N THR A 171 -6.80 -6.32 6.85
CA THR A 171 -7.88 -6.18 7.82
C THR A 171 -9.21 -6.51 7.13
N SER A 172 -10.22 -6.92 7.89
CA SER A 172 -11.56 -7.16 7.36
C SER A 172 -12.62 -6.38 8.14
N THR A 173 -13.80 -6.26 7.53
CA THR A 173 -14.98 -5.64 8.17
C THR A 173 -15.49 -6.45 9.36
N THR A 174 -15.13 -7.74 9.46
CA THR A 174 -15.45 -8.62 10.60
C THR A 174 -14.47 -8.48 11.78
N GLY A 175 -13.47 -7.59 11.66
CA GLY A 175 -12.44 -7.39 12.69
C GLY A 175 -11.32 -8.43 12.64
N GLU A 176 -11.29 -9.32 11.66
CA GLU A 176 -10.17 -10.28 11.50
C GLU A 176 -8.95 -9.59 10.87
N LEU A 177 -7.78 -10.04 11.29
CA LEU A 177 -6.49 -9.49 10.91
C LEU A 177 -5.57 -10.58 10.39
N MET A 178 -5.08 -10.41 9.15
CA MET A 178 -4.11 -11.30 8.51
C MET A 178 -2.79 -10.57 8.31
N VAL A 179 -1.71 -11.21 8.72
CA VAL A 179 -0.33 -10.77 8.47
C VAL A 179 0.40 -11.86 7.71
N ILE A 180 1.08 -11.49 6.63
CA ILE A 180 1.87 -12.39 5.80
C ILE A 180 3.28 -11.84 5.73
N LEU A 181 4.26 -12.60 6.25
CA LEU A 181 5.67 -12.28 6.08
C LEU A 181 6.25 -13.09 4.93
N ILE A 182 6.93 -12.42 4.02
CA ILE A 182 7.56 -13.01 2.85
C ILE A 182 9.07 -12.92 3.03
N CYS A 183 9.74 -14.06 2.95
CA CYS A 183 11.17 -14.18 3.19
C CYS A 183 11.85 -15.00 2.10
N LYS A 184 13.17 -14.84 2.01
CA LYS A 184 14.08 -15.74 1.29
C LYS A 184 14.77 -16.61 2.33
N ILE A 185 14.71 -17.92 2.17
CA ILE A 185 15.32 -18.91 3.06
C ILE A 185 16.07 -19.93 2.22
N GLU A 186 17.35 -20.05 2.46
CA GLU A 186 18.24 -21.00 1.76
C GLU A 186 18.85 -22.03 2.71
N LYS A 187 18.77 -21.78 4.05
CA LYS A 187 19.38 -22.61 5.10
C LYS A 187 18.43 -22.81 6.27
N ASP A 188 18.60 -23.90 6.98
CA ASP A 188 17.79 -24.25 8.16
C ASP A 188 17.95 -23.23 9.30
N GLU A 189 19.14 -22.66 9.47
CA GLU A 189 19.42 -21.63 10.49
C GLU A 189 18.60 -20.35 10.21
N GLU A 190 18.46 -19.98 8.92
CA GLU A 190 17.65 -18.83 8.51
C GLU A 190 16.17 -19.09 8.80
N MET A 191 15.70 -20.32 8.60
CA MET A 191 14.34 -20.71 8.97
C MET A 191 14.12 -20.64 10.47
N ALA A 192 15.06 -21.09 11.27
CA ALA A 192 14.99 -21.01 12.72
C ALA A 192 14.92 -19.55 13.21
N LEU A 193 15.78 -18.68 12.64
CA LEU A 193 15.78 -17.25 12.91
C LEU A 193 14.44 -16.61 12.49
N PHE A 194 13.93 -16.94 11.30
CA PHE A 194 12.67 -16.41 10.81
C PHE A 194 11.47 -16.83 11.67
N LYS A 195 11.45 -18.05 12.18
CA LYS A 195 10.42 -18.51 13.11
C LYS A 195 10.43 -17.74 14.44
N GLN A 196 11.58 -17.26 14.90
CA GLN A 196 11.64 -16.38 16.08
C GLN A 196 10.92 -15.05 15.83
N LEU A 197 11.09 -14.44 14.65
CA LEU A 197 10.35 -13.23 14.26
C LEU A 197 8.83 -13.51 14.20
N LEU A 198 8.41 -14.63 13.61
CA LEU A 198 7.00 -15.01 13.57
C LEU A 198 6.43 -15.20 14.97
N GLN A 199 7.18 -15.83 15.87
CA GLN A 199 6.77 -16.02 17.26
C GLN A 199 6.64 -14.68 17.99
N TYR A 200 7.63 -13.77 17.82
CA TYR A 200 7.56 -12.42 18.37
C TYR A 200 6.30 -11.67 17.90
N VAL A 201 5.97 -11.74 16.62
CA VAL A 201 4.75 -11.12 16.06
C VAL A 201 3.50 -11.75 16.66
N ALA A 202 3.46 -13.09 16.80
CA ALA A 202 2.33 -13.81 17.36
C ALA A 202 2.08 -13.48 18.84
N ASP A 203 3.13 -13.23 19.61
CA ASP A 203 3.06 -12.92 21.04
C ASP A 203 2.75 -11.43 21.28
N THR A 204 3.31 -10.55 20.45
CA THR A 204 3.12 -9.10 20.57
C THR A 204 1.72 -8.66 20.12
N PHE A 205 1.15 -9.36 19.12
CA PHE A 205 -0.15 -9.01 18.52
C PHE A 205 -1.13 -10.19 18.59
N PRO A 206 -1.70 -10.46 19.78
CA PRO A 206 -2.65 -11.56 19.96
C PRO A 206 -3.93 -11.41 19.12
N GLU A 207 -4.26 -10.18 18.68
CA GLU A 207 -5.37 -9.87 17.79
C GLU A 207 -5.20 -10.39 16.35
N ILE A 208 -4.00 -10.85 15.96
CA ILE A 208 -3.78 -11.47 14.64
C ILE A 208 -4.51 -12.83 14.61
N THR A 209 -5.51 -12.91 13.72
CA THR A 209 -6.32 -14.12 13.51
C THR A 209 -5.72 -15.07 12.47
N SER A 210 -4.81 -14.55 11.63
CA SER A 210 -4.16 -15.30 10.54
C SER A 210 -2.72 -14.79 10.37
N LEU A 211 -1.74 -15.50 10.95
CA LEU A 211 -0.32 -15.23 10.76
C LEU A 211 0.26 -16.25 9.80
N LEU A 212 0.63 -15.79 8.63
CA LEU A 212 1.09 -16.60 7.51
C LEU A 212 2.51 -16.22 7.10
N TYR A 213 3.17 -17.12 6.40
CA TYR A 213 4.44 -16.79 5.75
C TYR A 213 4.57 -17.47 4.38
N ILE A 214 5.43 -16.91 3.54
CA ILE A 214 5.75 -17.42 2.21
C ILE A 214 7.27 -17.39 2.05
N ILE A 215 7.83 -18.50 1.56
CA ILE A 215 9.23 -18.54 1.16
C ILE A 215 9.32 -18.19 -0.31
N ASN A 216 9.98 -17.07 -0.62
CA ASN A 216 10.18 -16.61 -1.99
C ASN A 216 11.66 -16.48 -2.31
N ASN A 217 12.26 -17.53 -2.86
CA ASN A 217 13.66 -17.57 -3.28
C ASN A 217 13.87 -17.07 -4.72
N LYS A 218 12.79 -16.60 -5.38
CA LYS A 218 12.85 -16.05 -6.75
C LYS A 218 13.40 -14.62 -6.76
N CYS A 219 13.80 -14.18 -7.95
CA CYS A 219 14.26 -12.80 -8.17
C CYS A 219 13.12 -11.76 -8.23
N ASN A 220 11.85 -12.18 -8.29
CA ASN A 220 10.69 -11.29 -8.33
C ASN A 220 9.81 -11.46 -7.08
N ASP A 221 8.87 -10.53 -6.88
CA ASP A 221 7.98 -10.52 -5.72
C ASP A 221 6.62 -11.21 -5.96
N THR A 222 6.45 -11.88 -7.11
CA THR A 222 5.22 -12.62 -7.42
C THR A 222 5.09 -13.82 -6.48
N ILE A 223 3.95 -13.93 -5.80
CA ILE A 223 3.67 -14.99 -4.81
C ILE A 223 2.57 -15.97 -5.25
N THR A 224 1.99 -15.78 -6.44
CA THR A 224 0.81 -16.55 -6.90
C THR A 224 1.09 -18.04 -7.03
N ASP A 225 2.31 -18.40 -7.38
CA ASP A 225 2.81 -19.77 -7.62
C ASP A 225 3.56 -20.38 -6.42
N LEU A 226 3.63 -19.67 -5.28
CA LEU A 226 4.35 -20.12 -4.09
C LEU A 226 3.39 -20.66 -3.03
N ASP A 227 3.86 -21.59 -2.21
CA ASP A 227 3.09 -22.12 -1.09
C ASP A 227 2.95 -21.09 0.02
N VAL A 228 1.78 -21.10 0.66
CA VAL A 228 1.48 -20.28 1.83
C VAL A 228 1.43 -21.19 3.04
N HIS A 229 2.22 -20.87 4.05
CA HIS A 229 2.30 -21.63 5.30
C HIS A 229 1.60 -20.85 6.42
N THR A 230 0.78 -21.55 7.20
CA THR A 230 0.13 -21.00 8.39
C THR A 230 1.06 -21.21 9.59
N PHE A 231 1.45 -20.09 10.24
CA PHE A 231 2.20 -20.13 11.48
C PHE A 231 1.27 -20.16 12.69
N LYS A 232 0.23 -19.30 12.68
CA LYS A 232 -0.77 -19.22 13.76
C LYS A 232 -2.14 -18.88 13.20
N GLY A 233 -3.19 -19.50 13.74
CA GLY A 233 -4.58 -19.21 13.42
C GLY A 233 -5.06 -19.85 12.13
N LYS A 234 -5.79 -19.08 11.32
CA LYS A 234 -6.43 -19.55 10.08
C LYS A 234 -5.58 -19.23 8.85
N ASP A 235 -5.80 -19.95 7.74
CA ASP A 235 -5.22 -19.67 6.42
C ASP A 235 -5.96 -18.54 5.66
N HIS A 236 -6.97 -17.91 6.27
CA HIS A 236 -7.83 -16.92 5.66
C HIS A 236 -8.45 -15.98 6.70
N ILE A 237 -9.06 -14.91 6.23
CA ILE A 237 -9.98 -14.05 6.97
C ILE A 237 -11.34 -14.02 6.26
N PHE A 238 -12.36 -13.57 6.96
CA PHE A 238 -13.69 -13.35 6.37
C PHE A 238 -13.98 -11.86 6.23
N GLU A 239 -14.53 -11.51 5.08
CA GLU A 239 -15.25 -10.26 4.86
C GLU A 239 -16.75 -10.54 4.87
N GLU A 240 -17.55 -9.55 5.26
CA GLU A 240 -19.00 -9.69 5.29
C GLU A 240 -19.67 -8.52 4.54
N MET A 241 -20.69 -8.84 3.74
CA MET A 241 -21.48 -7.85 3.02
C MET A 241 -22.91 -8.39 2.87
N GLU A 242 -23.89 -7.66 3.38
CA GLU A 242 -25.33 -8.01 3.33
C GLU A 242 -25.63 -9.45 3.84
N GLY A 243 -24.96 -9.87 4.91
CA GLY A 243 -25.10 -11.21 5.46
C GLY A 243 -24.37 -12.31 4.69
N LEU A 244 -23.74 -11.98 3.57
CA LEU A 244 -22.88 -12.91 2.83
C LEU A 244 -21.46 -12.85 3.37
N ARG A 245 -20.87 -14.03 3.61
CA ARG A 245 -19.51 -14.16 4.10
C ARG A 245 -18.59 -14.60 2.97
N PHE A 246 -17.53 -13.82 2.75
CA PHE A 246 -16.53 -14.07 1.71
C PHE A 246 -15.23 -14.54 2.36
N LYS A 247 -14.80 -15.76 2.03
CA LYS A 247 -13.48 -16.27 2.43
C LYS A 247 -12.39 -15.57 1.62
N VAL A 248 -11.53 -14.79 2.30
CA VAL A 248 -10.44 -14.04 1.69
C VAL A 248 -9.11 -14.68 2.11
N GLY A 249 -8.48 -15.38 1.20
CA GLY A 249 -7.15 -15.94 1.39
C GLY A 249 -6.03 -14.93 1.13
N PRO A 250 -4.77 -15.32 1.39
CA PRO A 250 -3.60 -14.43 1.22
C PRO A 250 -3.42 -13.93 -0.21
N LYS A 251 -3.75 -14.74 -1.20
CA LYS A 251 -3.64 -14.43 -2.64
C LYS A 251 -4.96 -13.97 -3.26
N SER A 252 -6.07 -13.98 -2.52
CA SER A 252 -7.38 -13.58 -3.04
C SER A 252 -7.41 -12.09 -3.38
N PHE A 253 -8.02 -11.78 -4.54
CA PHE A 253 -8.41 -10.41 -4.83
C PHE A 253 -9.63 -10.04 -3.98
N TYR A 254 -9.61 -8.87 -3.39
CA TYR A 254 -10.75 -8.21 -2.76
C TYR A 254 -10.55 -6.70 -2.90
N GLN A 255 -11.63 -5.94 -3.12
CA GLN A 255 -11.56 -4.48 -3.26
C GLN A 255 -10.96 -3.86 -2.01
N THR A 256 -9.95 -3.01 -2.18
CA THR A 256 -9.15 -2.48 -1.06
C THR A 256 -9.87 -1.45 -0.19
N ASN A 257 -11.00 -0.92 -0.63
CA ASN A 257 -11.93 -0.11 0.15
C ASN A 257 -13.27 -0.86 0.21
N SER A 258 -13.51 -1.62 1.27
CA SER A 258 -14.70 -2.48 1.41
C SER A 258 -15.99 -1.67 1.42
N GLU A 259 -16.01 -0.50 2.10
CA GLU A 259 -17.21 0.36 2.19
C GLU A 259 -17.57 0.96 0.81
N GLN A 260 -16.57 1.47 0.09
CA GLN A 260 -16.82 2.04 -1.25
C GLN A 260 -17.12 0.96 -2.29
N ALA A 261 -16.56 -0.25 -2.12
CA ALA A 261 -16.89 -1.40 -2.96
C ALA A 261 -18.37 -1.78 -2.83
N TYR A 262 -18.89 -1.77 -1.60
CA TYR A 262 -20.31 -2.01 -1.36
C TYR A 262 -21.18 -0.98 -2.07
N THR A 263 -20.86 0.31 -1.98
CA THR A 263 -21.55 1.38 -2.70
C THR A 263 -21.52 1.14 -4.22
N LEU A 264 -20.34 0.77 -4.76
CA LEU A 264 -20.19 0.45 -6.18
C LEU A 264 -21.07 -0.72 -6.60
N TYR A 265 -21.09 -1.80 -5.81
CA TYR A 265 -21.91 -2.98 -6.13
C TYR A 265 -23.42 -2.67 -6.09
N LYS A 266 -23.86 -1.85 -5.14
CA LYS A 266 -25.26 -1.38 -5.12
C LYS A 266 -25.64 -0.63 -6.38
N VAL A 267 -24.79 0.27 -6.86
CA VAL A 267 -25.03 0.97 -8.13
C VAL A 267 -25.08 -0.02 -9.30
N CYS A 268 -24.15 -0.97 -9.35
CA CYS A 268 -24.18 -2.00 -10.41
C CYS A 268 -25.49 -2.81 -10.41
N LEU A 269 -25.97 -3.21 -9.23
CA LEU A 269 -27.22 -3.96 -9.11
C LEU A 269 -28.44 -3.18 -9.60
N LEU A 270 -28.49 -1.85 -9.39
CA LEU A 270 -29.59 -1.01 -9.90
C LEU A 270 -29.69 -1.00 -11.42
N TYR A 271 -28.57 -1.22 -12.14
CA TYR A 271 -28.56 -1.21 -13.61
C TYR A 271 -28.56 -2.61 -14.24
N THR A 272 -28.27 -3.66 -13.48
CA THR A 272 -28.09 -5.02 -13.99
C THR A 272 -29.15 -6.01 -13.48
N SER A 273 -29.88 -5.66 -12.43
CA SER A 273 -31.03 -6.48 -11.98
C SER A 273 -32.23 -6.22 -12.86
N PRO A 274 -32.93 -7.29 -13.35
CA PRO A 274 -34.17 -7.14 -14.09
C PRO A 274 -35.27 -6.54 -13.26
#